data_8a97d11e521531d9d728864c82009032
#
_entry.id   8a97d11e521531d9d728864c82009032
#
_cell.length_a   1.000
_cell.length_b   1.000
_cell.length_c   1.000
_cell.angle_alpha   90.00
_cell.angle_beta   90.00
_cell.angle_gamma   90.00
#
_symmetry.space_group_name_H-M   'P 1'
#
loop_
_entity.id
_entity.type
_entity.pdbx_description
1 polymer ?
#
loop_
_entity_poly.entity_id
_entity_poly.type
_entity_poly.pdbx_seq_one_letter_code
_entity_poly.pdbx_strand_id
1 'polypeptide(L)'
;MNEASSAFPRPVSSPDGQVPLGEGAGARVRARGWGWRHAGRKNAALSGVDLDIAPGERVLVLGPSGSGKSTLMGGMAGLLGGAEEGEATGTLTVDGVAPADARGRVGLLMQDPEAQVVLARVGDDVAFGMENLGIPREAIWPRVEESLSAVGLDVPLHHSTTELSGGQKQRLALA
;
A
#
# COMPACT_ATOMS: atom_id res chain seq x y z
N MET A 1 -15.79 -24.20 24.16
CA MET A 1 -15.10 -22.93 24.45
C MET A 1 -13.81 -22.98 23.68
N ASN A 2 -13.78 -22.36 22.52
CA ASN A 2 -12.64 -22.40 21.63
C ASN A 2 -12.26 -20.93 21.32
N GLU A 3 -11.20 -20.45 21.97
CA GLU A 3 -10.67 -19.13 21.75
C GLU A 3 -10.00 -19.09 20.37
N ALA A 4 -10.67 -18.49 19.41
CA ALA A 4 -10.03 -18.12 18.16
C ALA A 4 -9.08 -16.94 18.43
N SER A 5 -7.81 -17.26 18.64
CA SER A 5 -6.71 -16.31 18.69
C SER A 5 -6.63 -15.58 17.34
N SER A 6 -7.07 -14.32 17.29
CA SER A 6 -6.82 -13.44 16.17
C SER A 6 -5.34 -13.05 16.19
N ALA A 7 -4.52 -13.86 15.57
CA ALA A 7 -3.12 -13.53 15.37
C ALA A 7 -3.01 -12.57 14.18
N PHE A 8 -2.95 -11.26 14.45
CA PHE A 8 -2.37 -10.33 13.48
C PHE A 8 -0.92 -10.76 13.22
N PRO A 9 -0.53 -10.96 11.97
CA PRO A 9 0.86 -11.27 11.67
C PRO A 9 1.75 -10.14 12.17
N ARG A 10 2.79 -10.51 12.91
CA ARG A 10 3.77 -9.55 13.43
C ARG A 10 4.47 -8.86 12.26
N PRO A 11 4.75 -7.55 12.36
CA PRO A 11 5.54 -6.86 11.36
C PRO A 11 6.91 -7.54 11.24
N VAL A 12 7.38 -7.70 10.00
CA VAL A 12 8.72 -8.19 9.72
C VAL A 12 9.69 -7.08 10.13
N SER A 13 10.22 -7.15 11.35
CA SER A 13 11.28 -6.27 11.81
C SER A 13 12.60 -6.73 11.17
N SER A 14 13.23 -5.85 10.39
CA SER A 14 14.69 -5.94 10.21
C SER A 14 15.35 -5.90 11.59
N PRO A 15 16.53 -6.56 11.79
CA PRO A 15 17.21 -6.57 13.08
C PRO A 15 17.46 -5.19 13.69
N ASP A 16 17.37 -4.13 12.91
CA ASP A 16 17.64 -2.74 13.31
C ASP A 16 16.40 -1.85 13.40
N GLY A 17 15.17 -2.40 13.27
CA GLY A 17 13.92 -1.63 13.45
C GLY A 17 13.69 -0.50 12.44
N GLN A 18 14.55 -0.36 11.44
CA GLN A 18 14.43 0.66 10.40
C GLN A 18 13.80 0.04 9.16
N VAL A 19 12.55 0.44 8.86
CA VAL A 19 12.07 0.41 7.48
C VAL A 19 12.86 1.52 6.77
N PRO A 20 13.78 1.21 5.87
CA PRO A 20 14.48 2.25 5.14
C PRO A 20 13.43 2.95 4.26
N LEU A 21 13.07 4.17 4.59
CA LEU A 21 12.58 5.10 3.58
C LEU A 21 13.80 5.38 2.71
N GLY A 22 14.01 4.52 1.69
CA GLY A 22 15.27 4.52 0.98
C GLY A 22 15.42 5.76 0.11
N GLU A 23 16.50 6.46 0.29
CA GLU A 23 17.28 6.97 -0.83
C GLU A 23 17.63 5.77 -1.70
N GLY A 24 16.73 5.29 -2.52
CA GLY A 24 16.95 4.09 -3.28
C GLY A 24 15.92 3.93 -4.38
N ALA A 25 16.36 3.34 -5.43
CA ALA A 25 15.51 2.81 -6.48
C ALA A 25 14.31 2.08 -5.85
N GLY A 26 13.10 2.34 -6.35
CA GLY A 26 11.87 1.69 -5.87
C GLY A 26 11.97 0.16 -5.87
N ALA A 27 10.94 -0.51 -5.39
CA ALA A 27 10.91 -1.96 -5.30
C ALA A 27 10.89 -2.62 -6.69
N ARG A 28 11.49 -3.82 -6.81
CA ARG A 28 11.33 -4.67 -7.99
C ARG A 28 10.06 -5.49 -7.89
N VAL A 29 9.22 -5.44 -8.92
CA VAL A 29 7.99 -6.25 -8.99
C VAL A 29 8.10 -7.29 -10.10
N ARG A 30 7.83 -8.55 -9.78
CA ARG A 30 7.83 -9.64 -10.76
C ARG A 30 6.55 -10.45 -10.68
N ALA A 31 5.97 -10.73 -11.84
CA ALA A 31 4.90 -11.72 -12.00
C ALA A 31 5.31 -12.78 -13.02
N ARG A 32 4.91 -14.02 -12.78
CA ARG A 32 5.08 -15.15 -13.68
C ARG A 32 3.80 -15.96 -13.74
N GLY A 33 3.09 -15.86 -14.86
CA GLY A 33 1.80 -16.51 -15.07
C GLY A 33 0.77 -16.12 -14.01
N TRP A 34 0.93 -14.94 -13.38
CA TRP A 34 0.08 -14.54 -12.25
C TRP A 34 -1.34 -14.27 -12.69
N GLY A 35 -2.27 -14.70 -11.86
CA GLY A 35 -3.68 -14.44 -12.02
C GLY A 35 -4.39 -14.38 -10.69
N TRP A 36 -5.57 -13.77 -10.70
CA TRP A 36 -6.41 -13.64 -9.52
C TRP A 36 -7.88 -13.88 -9.87
N ARG A 37 -8.55 -14.71 -9.08
CA ARG A 37 -9.98 -14.94 -9.12
C ARG A 37 -10.60 -14.58 -7.78
N HIS A 38 -11.45 -13.55 -7.75
CA HIS A 38 -12.16 -13.18 -6.53
C HIS A 38 -13.12 -14.29 -6.08
N ALA A 39 -13.27 -14.45 -4.79
CA ALA A 39 -14.20 -15.41 -4.19
C ALA A 39 -15.62 -15.22 -4.74
N GLY A 40 -16.32 -16.33 -4.99
CA GLY A 40 -17.66 -16.31 -5.56
C GLY A 40 -17.75 -15.93 -7.04
N ARG A 41 -16.65 -15.60 -7.72
CA ARG A 41 -16.63 -15.33 -9.17
C ARG A 41 -16.21 -16.56 -9.95
N LYS A 42 -16.90 -16.83 -11.08
CA LYS A 42 -16.56 -17.93 -11.99
C LYS A 42 -15.30 -17.64 -12.80
N ASN A 43 -15.15 -16.40 -13.24
CA ASN A 43 -14.05 -15.98 -14.10
C ASN A 43 -12.96 -15.29 -13.28
N ALA A 44 -11.70 -15.52 -13.65
CA ALA A 44 -10.57 -14.77 -13.13
C ALA A 44 -10.65 -13.31 -13.56
N ALA A 45 -10.30 -12.40 -12.64
CA ALA A 45 -10.15 -10.98 -12.95
C ALA A 45 -8.88 -10.72 -13.77
N LEU A 46 -7.86 -11.55 -13.55
CA LEU A 46 -6.59 -11.58 -14.29
C LEU A 46 -6.13 -13.03 -14.45
N SER A 47 -5.44 -13.33 -15.55
CA SER A 47 -4.84 -14.63 -15.80
C SER A 47 -3.59 -14.49 -16.65
N GLY A 48 -2.56 -15.27 -16.32
CA GLY A 48 -1.35 -15.39 -17.13
C GLY A 48 -0.54 -14.09 -17.26
N VAL A 49 -0.53 -13.24 -16.22
CA VAL A 49 0.23 -11.98 -16.23
C VAL A 49 1.71 -12.29 -16.04
N ASP A 50 2.52 -11.89 -17.01
CA ASP A 50 3.97 -11.88 -16.93
C ASP A 50 4.46 -10.44 -16.97
N LEU A 51 5.22 -10.02 -15.95
CA LEU A 51 5.85 -8.70 -15.90
C LEU A 51 7.13 -8.74 -15.05
N ASP A 52 8.02 -7.81 -15.33
CA ASP A 52 9.23 -7.58 -14.54
C ASP A 52 9.48 -6.07 -14.54
N ILE A 53 9.15 -5.41 -13.43
CA ILE A 53 9.34 -3.96 -13.23
C ILE A 53 10.61 -3.78 -12.43
N ALA A 54 11.58 -3.10 -13.02
CA ALA A 54 12.85 -2.81 -12.36
C ALA A 54 12.69 -1.68 -11.32
N PRO A 55 13.56 -1.65 -10.28
CA PRO A 55 13.61 -0.54 -9.35
C PRO A 55 13.73 0.80 -10.06
N GLY A 56 12.90 1.79 -9.68
CA GLY A 56 12.86 3.13 -10.30
C GLY A 56 12.18 3.21 -11.67
N GLU A 57 11.73 2.10 -12.24
CA GLU A 57 11.00 2.08 -13.50
C GLU A 57 9.61 2.72 -13.35
N ARG A 58 9.24 3.56 -14.31
CA ARG A 58 7.91 4.17 -14.40
C ARG A 58 7.07 3.42 -15.40
N VAL A 59 6.00 2.78 -14.94
CA VAL A 59 5.14 1.95 -15.77
C VAL A 59 3.74 2.55 -15.85
N LEU A 60 3.22 2.70 -17.07
CA LEU A 60 1.84 3.09 -17.33
C LEU A 60 1.01 1.86 -17.68
N VAL A 61 -0.01 1.56 -16.86
CA VAL A 61 -0.94 0.45 -17.10
C VAL A 61 -2.20 0.98 -17.77
N LEU A 62 -2.43 0.58 -19.02
CA LEU A 62 -3.59 0.98 -19.83
C LEU A 62 -4.54 -0.20 -20.04
N GLY A 63 -5.82 0.11 -20.20
CA GLY A 63 -6.86 -0.87 -20.50
C GLY A 63 -8.26 -0.35 -20.19
N PRO A 64 -9.31 -0.97 -20.75
CA PRO A 64 -10.69 -0.58 -20.49
C PRO A 64 -11.09 -0.79 -19.02
N SER A 65 -12.23 -0.23 -18.62
CA SER A 65 -12.80 -0.51 -17.31
C SER A 65 -13.08 -2.02 -17.17
N GLY A 66 -12.79 -2.57 -15.99
CA GLY A 66 -12.98 -4.02 -15.76
C GLY A 66 -11.85 -4.92 -16.28
N SER A 67 -10.79 -4.39 -16.89
CA SER A 67 -9.65 -5.19 -17.39
C SER A 67 -8.70 -5.72 -16.30
N GLY A 68 -9.00 -5.52 -15.02
CA GLY A 68 -8.19 -6.04 -13.92
C GLY A 68 -7.06 -5.12 -13.43
N LYS A 69 -6.94 -3.87 -13.91
CA LYS A 69 -5.87 -2.94 -13.47
C LYS A 69 -5.83 -2.75 -11.95
N SER A 70 -6.97 -2.48 -11.34
CA SER A 70 -7.06 -2.32 -9.87
C SER A 70 -6.76 -3.62 -9.13
N THR A 71 -7.12 -4.76 -9.71
CA THR A 71 -6.77 -6.08 -9.16
C THR A 71 -5.26 -6.30 -9.21
N LEU A 72 -4.59 -5.92 -10.30
CA LEU A 72 -3.14 -6.00 -10.41
C LEU A 72 -2.46 -5.10 -9.35
N MET A 73 -2.89 -3.84 -9.24
CA MET A 73 -2.36 -2.89 -8.26
C MET A 73 -2.59 -3.37 -6.82
N GLY A 74 -3.80 -3.86 -6.51
CA GLY A 74 -4.12 -4.44 -5.20
C GLY A 74 -3.29 -5.68 -4.88
N GLY A 75 -3.03 -6.52 -5.89
CA GLY A 75 -2.13 -7.66 -5.76
C GLY A 75 -0.70 -7.24 -5.43
N MET A 76 -0.14 -6.25 -6.15
CA MET A 76 1.21 -5.72 -5.89
C MET A 76 1.30 -5.05 -4.50
N ALA A 77 0.24 -4.40 -4.05
CA ALA A 77 0.18 -3.78 -2.72
C ALA A 77 -0.06 -4.77 -1.57
N GLY A 78 -0.21 -6.07 -1.87
CA GLY A 78 -0.44 -7.09 -0.84
C GLY A 78 -1.84 -7.03 -0.21
N LEU A 79 -2.80 -6.41 -0.91
CA LEU A 79 -4.19 -6.31 -0.46
C LEU A 79 -5.04 -7.51 -0.85
N LEU A 80 -4.49 -8.42 -1.66
CA LEU A 80 -5.15 -9.65 -2.10
C LEU A 80 -4.37 -10.84 -1.53
N GLY A 81 -5.08 -11.85 -0.99
CA GLY A 81 -4.40 -13.05 -0.53
C GLY A 81 -5.06 -13.74 0.66
N GLY A 82 -6.11 -13.18 1.22
CA GLY A 82 -6.94 -13.88 2.20
C GLY A 82 -7.66 -15.07 1.54
N ALA A 83 -7.67 -16.23 2.22
CA ALA A 83 -8.32 -17.45 1.70
C ALA A 83 -9.80 -17.24 1.35
N GLU A 84 -10.46 -16.26 1.99
CA GLU A 84 -11.85 -15.90 1.74
C GLU A 84 -12.03 -14.84 0.65
N GLU A 85 -10.94 -14.20 0.20
CA GLU A 85 -10.99 -13.11 -0.79
C GLU A 85 -10.89 -13.63 -2.23
N GLY A 86 -10.22 -14.75 -2.44
CA GLY A 86 -10.03 -15.33 -3.77
C GLY A 86 -8.87 -16.30 -3.86
N GLU A 87 -8.50 -16.60 -5.08
CA GLU A 87 -7.43 -17.53 -5.40
C GLU A 87 -6.44 -16.92 -6.38
N ALA A 88 -5.16 -17.05 -6.04
CA ALA A 88 -4.06 -16.68 -6.93
C ALA A 88 -3.58 -17.89 -7.74
N THR A 89 -3.14 -17.62 -8.96
CA THR A 89 -2.37 -18.57 -9.79
C THR A 89 -1.02 -17.95 -10.14
N GLY A 90 -0.03 -18.77 -10.47
CA GLY A 90 1.32 -18.29 -10.76
C GLY A 90 2.00 -17.66 -9.55
N THR A 91 2.89 -16.70 -9.80
CA THR A 91 3.64 -16.00 -8.73
C THR A 91 3.64 -14.50 -8.94
N LEU A 92 3.54 -13.75 -7.84
CA LEU A 92 3.75 -12.31 -7.79
C LEU A 92 4.68 -12.02 -6.61
N THR A 93 5.72 -11.24 -6.85
CA THR A 93 6.70 -10.90 -5.83
C THR A 93 7.07 -9.42 -5.87
N VAL A 94 7.36 -8.86 -4.70
CA VAL A 94 7.93 -7.53 -4.48
C VAL A 94 9.27 -7.74 -3.78
N ASP A 95 10.37 -7.33 -4.40
CA ASP A 95 11.75 -7.59 -3.93
C ASP A 95 12.01 -9.07 -3.60
N GLY A 96 11.40 -9.97 -4.36
CA GLY A 96 11.58 -11.41 -4.22
C GLY A 96 10.73 -12.09 -3.15
N VAL A 97 9.93 -11.35 -2.37
CA VAL A 97 9.01 -11.91 -1.37
C VAL A 97 7.55 -11.75 -1.82
N ALA A 98 6.63 -12.49 -1.20
CA ALA A 98 5.21 -12.33 -1.50
C ALA A 98 4.74 -10.91 -1.12
N PRO A 99 3.81 -10.29 -1.88
CA PRO A 99 3.37 -8.93 -1.60
C PRO A 99 2.81 -8.73 -0.19
N ALA A 100 2.14 -9.73 0.37
CA ALA A 100 1.63 -9.69 1.75
C ALA A 100 2.76 -9.58 2.79
N ASP A 101 3.95 -10.10 2.48
CA ASP A 101 5.14 -10.03 3.36
C ASP A 101 5.99 -8.77 3.08
N ALA A 102 5.69 -8.05 1.99
CA ALA A 102 6.36 -6.81 1.58
C ALA A 102 5.62 -5.54 2.05
N ARG A 103 4.85 -5.62 3.11
CA ARG A 103 4.07 -4.49 3.64
C ARG A 103 4.96 -3.28 3.90
N GLY A 104 4.45 -2.09 3.54
CA GLY A 104 5.20 -0.84 3.64
C GLY A 104 6.20 -0.58 2.51
N ARG A 105 6.42 -1.55 1.59
CA ARG A 105 7.27 -1.34 0.40
C ARG A 105 6.51 -0.85 -0.82
N VAL A 106 5.20 -1.04 -0.85
CA VAL A 106 4.32 -0.60 -1.93
C VAL A 106 3.21 0.25 -1.33
N GLY A 107 3.20 1.52 -1.67
CA GLY A 107 2.08 2.41 -1.40
C GLY A 107 1.03 2.29 -2.51
N LEU A 108 -0.25 2.34 -2.16
CA LEU A 108 -1.35 2.35 -3.10
C LEU A 108 -2.20 3.61 -2.91
N LEU A 109 -2.18 4.50 -3.91
CA LEU A 109 -3.10 5.62 -3.95
C LEU A 109 -4.37 5.21 -4.71
N MET A 110 -5.50 5.30 -4.05
CA MET A 110 -6.80 4.98 -4.65
C MET A 110 -7.36 6.14 -5.47
N GLN A 111 -8.32 5.86 -6.33
CA GLN A 111 -8.94 6.86 -7.20
C GLN A 111 -9.75 7.90 -6.41
N ASP A 112 -10.31 7.52 -5.28
CA ASP A 112 -11.07 8.40 -4.38
C ASP A 112 -10.19 8.77 -3.17
N PRO A 113 -9.63 9.99 -3.11
CA PRO A 113 -8.81 10.42 -1.98
C PRO A 113 -9.59 10.55 -0.67
N GLU A 114 -10.90 10.80 -0.75
CA GLU A 114 -11.74 10.93 0.45
C GLU A 114 -11.90 9.59 1.18
N ALA A 115 -11.89 8.49 0.43
CA ALA A 115 -11.95 7.14 0.99
C ALA A 115 -10.65 6.72 1.70
N GLN A 116 -9.56 7.46 1.54
CA GLN A 116 -8.26 7.17 2.15
C GLN A 116 -8.00 7.94 3.44
N VAL A 117 -8.75 9.03 3.68
CA VAL A 117 -8.64 9.80 4.92
C VAL A 117 -9.32 9.03 6.04
N VAL A 118 -8.57 8.66 7.07
CA VAL A 118 -9.02 7.83 8.19
C VAL A 118 -9.25 8.67 9.45
N LEU A 119 -8.37 9.65 9.71
CA LEU A 119 -8.39 10.43 10.94
C LEU A 119 -8.77 11.89 10.70
N ALA A 120 -9.25 12.54 11.76
CA ALA A 120 -9.81 13.90 11.68
C ALA A 120 -8.75 15.01 11.55
N ARG A 121 -7.48 14.73 11.85
CA ARG A 121 -6.38 15.69 11.80
C ARG A 121 -5.30 15.23 10.84
N VAL A 122 -4.74 16.16 10.10
CA VAL A 122 -3.71 15.90 9.07
C VAL A 122 -2.50 15.15 9.65
N GLY A 123 -1.94 15.62 10.76
CA GLY A 123 -0.78 14.99 11.38
C GLY A 123 -1.08 13.58 11.89
N ASP A 124 -2.24 13.39 12.49
CA ASP A 124 -2.66 12.07 13.02
C ASP A 124 -2.90 11.07 11.88
N ASP A 125 -3.46 11.53 10.75
CA ASP A 125 -3.75 10.69 9.59
C ASP A 125 -2.46 10.13 8.94
N VAL A 126 -1.44 10.98 8.78
CA VAL A 126 -0.12 10.54 8.29
C VAL A 126 0.58 9.65 9.33
N ALA A 127 0.51 10.01 10.62
CA ALA A 127 1.11 9.23 11.70
C ALA A 127 0.52 7.81 11.79
N PHE A 128 -0.78 7.64 11.49
CA PHE A 128 -1.47 6.36 11.54
C PHE A 128 -0.82 5.28 10.66
N GLY A 129 -0.39 5.64 9.45
CA GLY A 129 0.35 4.73 8.57
C GLY A 129 1.68 4.28 9.18
N MET A 130 2.41 5.21 9.80
CA MET A 130 3.70 4.94 10.44
C MET A 130 3.55 4.09 11.70
N GLU A 131 2.50 4.32 12.49
CA GLU A 131 2.16 3.50 13.66
C GLU A 131 1.86 2.05 13.26
N ASN A 132 1.09 1.86 12.18
CA ASN A 132 0.78 0.52 11.65
C ASN A 132 2.02 -0.22 11.12
N LEU A 133 3.05 0.51 10.70
CA LEU A 133 4.34 -0.04 10.30
C LEU A 133 5.29 -0.25 11.49
N GLY A 134 4.88 0.09 12.71
CA GLY A 134 5.68 -0.08 13.93
C GLY A 134 6.86 0.89 14.04
N ILE A 135 6.77 2.06 13.40
CA ILE A 135 7.80 3.10 13.51
C ILE A 135 7.86 3.57 14.99
N PRO A 136 9.06 3.69 15.58
CA PRO A 136 9.21 4.20 16.94
C PRO A 136 8.60 5.60 17.10
N ARG A 137 7.91 5.82 18.22
CA ARG A 137 7.12 7.05 18.45
C ARG A 137 7.94 8.34 18.31
N GLU A 138 9.19 8.32 18.74
CA GLU A 138 10.12 9.44 18.63
C GLU A 138 10.48 9.80 17.17
N ALA A 139 10.35 8.85 16.25
CA ALA A 139 10.64 9.03 14.84
C ALA A 139 9.40 9.42 14.00
N ILE A 140 8.19 9.27 14.54
CA ILE A 140 6.95 9.51 13.78
C ILE A 140 6.82 10.99 13.40
N TRP A 141 6.82 11.89 14.37
CA TRP A 141 6.53 13.30 14.12
C TRP A 141 7.51 14.00 13.17
N PRO A 142 8.83 13.82 13.29
CA PRO A 142 9.76 14.32 12.28
C PRO A 142 9.47 13.81 10.87
N ARG A 143 9.09 12.55 10.73
CA ARG A 143 8.74 11.95 9.43
C ARG A 143 7.41 12.45 8.89
N VAL A 144 6.42 12.70 9.75
CA VAL A 144 5.15 13.32 9.35
C VAL A 144 5.40 14.69 8.71
N GLU A 145 6.22 15.53 9.35
CA GLU A 145 6.57 16.86 8.82
C GLU A 145 7.33 16.75 7.50
N GLU A 146 8.29 15.83 7.40
CA GLU A 146 9.05 15.57 6.18
C GLU A 146 8.15 15.10 5.04
N SER A 147 7.24 14.14 5.29
CA SER A 147 6.30 13.61 4.30
C SER A 147 5.36 14.69 3.78
N LEU A 148 4.77 15.49 4.68
CA LEU A 148 3.89 16.61 4.30
C LEU A 148 4.63 17.65 3.46
N SER A 149 5.86 17.97 3.84
CA SER A 149 6.73 18.88 3.08
C SER A 149 7.06 18.31 1.69
N ALA A 150 7.38 17.03 1.60
CA ALA A 150 7.73 16.36 0.33
C ALA A 150 6.58 16.39 -0.70
N VAL A 151 5.33 16.33 -0.23
CA VAL A 151 4.14 16.42 -1.11
C VAL A 151 3.63 17.87 -1.27
N GLY A 152 4.30 18.85 -0.66
CA GLY A 152 3.93 20.26 -0.73
C GLY A 152 2.58 20.57 -0.05
N LEU A 153 2.25 19.87 1.04
CA LEU A 153 1.08 20.14 1.86
C LEU A 153 1.46 20.95 3.09
N ASP A 154 1.43 22.27 2.94
CA ASP A 154 1.76 23.22 4.01
C ASP A 154 0.48 23.60 4.76
N VAL A 155 0.15 22.80 5.77
CA VAL A 155 -0.97 23.03 6.70
C VAL A 155 -0.54 22.63 8.12
N PRO A 156 -1.12 23.23 9.18
CA PRO A 156 -0.82 22.80 10.55
C PRO A 156 -1.18 21.32 10.78
N LEU A 157 -0.40 20.61 11.58
CA LEU A 157 -0.65 19.18 11.86
C LEU A 157 -2.03 18.92 12.50
N HIS A 158 -2.54 19.90 13.25
CA HIS A 158 -3.87 19.84 13.88
C HIS A 158 -5.02 20.27 12.95
N HIS A 159 -4.72 20.67 11.71
CA HIS A 159 -5.74 21.07 10.73
C HIS A 159 -6.72 19.91 10.44
N SER A 160 -8.01 20.26 10.31
CA SER A 160 -9.04 19.25 10.05
C SER A 160 -8.93 18.71 8.62
N THR A 161 -8.92 17.40 8.50
CA THR A 161 -8.90 16.73 7.19
C THR A 161 -10.17 16.99 6.38
N THR A 162 -11.29 17.31 7.05
CA THR A 162 -12.56 17.64 6.38
C THR A 162 -12.54 19.01 5.71
N GLU A 163 -11.66 19.91 6.14
CA GLU A 163 -11.51 21.26 5.58
C GLU A 163 -10.53 21.32 4.39
N LEU A 164 -9.85 20.20 4.10
CA LEU A 164 -8.95 20.11 2.97
C LEU A 164 -9.70 20.10 1.63
N SER A 165 -9.19 20.81 0.65
CA SER A 165 -9.63 20.70 -0.73
C SER A 165 -9.31 19.30 -1.31
N GLY A 166 -9.97 18.90 -2.39
CA GLY A 166 -9.70 17.60 -3.04
C GLY A 166 -8.23 17.41 -3.43
N GLY A 167 -7.56 18.45 -3.94
CA GLY A 167 -6.14 18.39 -4.26
C GLY A 167 -5.23 18.31 -3.01
N GLN A 168 -5.64 18.89 -1.88
CA GLN A 168 -4.93 18.74 -0.61
C GLN A 168 -5.12 17.33 -0.04
N LYS A 169 -6.33 16.75 -0.14
CA LYS A 169 -6.59 15.35 0.26
C LYS A 169 -5.77 14.35 -0.57
N GLN A 170 -5.60 14.61 -1.88
CA GLN A 170 -4.70 13.79 -2.71
C GLN A 170 -3.24 13.86 -2.23
N ARG A 171 -2.76 15.06 -1.86
CA ARG A 171 -1.41 15.22 -1.31
C ARG A 171 -1.28 14.57 0.07
N LEU A 172 -2.31 14.68 0.92
CA LEU A 172 -2.33 13.99 2.21
C LEU A 172 -2.24 12.47 2.04
N ALA A 173 -2.98 11.89 1.10
CA ALA A 173 -2.93 10.45 0.83
C ALA A 173 -1.59 9.96 0.22
N LEU A 174 -0.74 10.88 -0.26
CA LEU A 174 0.62 10.59 -0.74
C LEU A 174 1.69 10.75 0.35
N ALA A 175 1.38 11.46 1.44
CA ALA A 175 2.29 11.69 2.55
C ALA A 175 2.42 10.47 3.46
#